data_b11b207b59e365e381563488bf0febd9
#
_entry.id   b11b207b59e365e381563488bf0febd9
#
_cell.length_a   1.000
_cell.length_b   1.000
_cell.length_c   1.000
_cell.angle_alpha   90.00
_cell.angle_beta   90.00
_cell.angle_gamma   90.00
#
_symmetry.space_group_name_H-M   'P 1'
#
loop_
_entity.id
_entity.type
_entity.pdbx_description
1 polymer ?
#
loop_
_entity_poly.entity_id
_entity_poly.type
_entity_poly.pdbx_seq_one_letter_code
_entity_poly.pdbx_strand_id
1 'polypeptide(L)'
;MDLMEHAEFLRPRTGGQPLSGQQALVTGANSGIGKAVAFALADAGAAVAVNYVIGEHEAQAIVDGITAAGGRAIALRADASSEEQVETMFEQAIAEFGTLDIVVANAGLQRDAPFEELTLAQWNTVINVNLTGQFLCARAAVREFLRRGPRTVVSRALGKIICMSSVHEVIPWAGHANYAASKGGVMMLMKTIAQELAPRGIRVNGLAPGATRTPINTAAWSTPEAYDALMRLVPYKRIGEPDDVARAAVWLASDDSDYVNGVTLFVDGGMTLYPEFADGG
;
A
#
# COMPACT_ATOMS: atom_id res chain seq x y z
N MET A 1 34.32 12.76 -4.68
CA MET A 1 33.53 11.53 -4.84
C MET A 1 34.12 10.79 -6.03
N ASP A 2 34.76 9.67 -5.77
CA ASP A 2 35.60 8.96 -6.73
C ASP A 2 34.71 8.25 -7.77
N LEU A 3 35.17 8.20 -9.02
CA LEU A 3 34.48 7.49 -10.14
C LEU A 3 34.28 5.99 -9.85
N MET A 4 35.03 5.42 -8.93
CA MET A 4 34.90 4.03 -8.48
C MET A 4 33.68 3.81 -7.56
N GLU A 5 33.33 4.77 -6.71
CA GLU A 5 32.08 4.73 -5.91
C GLU A 5 30.84 4.82 -6.80
N HIS A 6 30.94 5.51 -7.96
CA HIS A 6 29.85 5.62 -8.93
C HIS A 6 29.55 4.30 -9.67
N ALA A 7 30.57 3.49 -9.90
CA ALA A 7 30.42 2.20 -10.61
C ALA A 7 29.71 1.14 -9.76
N GLU A 8 29.84 1.20 -8.45
CA GLU A 8 29.09 0.33 -7.52
C GLU A 8 27.60 0.72 -7.44
N PHE A 9 27.31 2.00 -7.68
CA PHE A 9 25.94 2.55 -7.74
C PHE A 9 25.14 2.06 -8.96
N LEU A 10 25.84 1.73 -10.06
CA LEU A 10 25.25 1.37 -11.35
C LEU A 10 25.22 -0.13 -11.63
N ARG A 11 25.66 -0.98 -10.68
CA ARG A 11 25.54 -2.43 -10.88
C ARG A 11 24.06 -2.81 -10.93
N PRO A 12 23.54 -3.26 -12.11
CA PRO A 12 22.25 -3.91 -12.13
C PRO A 12 22.38 -5.13 -11.21
N ARG A 13 21.44 -5.29 -10.28
CA ARG A 13 21.28 -6.57 -9.58
C ARG A 13 20.95 -7.60 -10.65
N THR A 14 21.96 -8.32 -11.10
CA THR A 14 21.83 -9.34 -12.15
C THR A 14 20.93 -10.45 -11.62
N GLY A 15 19.73 -10.60 -12.22
CA GLY A 15 18.95 -11.83 -12.20
C GLY A 15 18.55 -12.30 -10.80
N GLY A 16 17.90 -11.48 -10.00
CA GLY A 16 17.46 -11.88 -8.68
C GLY A 16 16.15 -11.23 -8.30
N GLN A 17 15.57 -11.71 -7.25
CA GLN A 17 14.41 -11.14 -6.61
C GLN A 17 14.80 -9.79 -5.96
N PRO A 18 14.25 -8.64 -6.38
CA PRO A 18 14.72 -7.30 -5.96
C PRO A 18 14.52 -7.03 -4.46
N LEU A 19 13.71 -7.84 -3.78
CA LEU A 19 13.42 -7.73 -2.35
C LEU A 19 14.04 -8.89 -1.54
N SER A 20 14.97 -9.63 -2.12
CA SER A 20 15.62 -10.75 -1.44
C SER A 20 16.23 -10.33 -0.09
N GLY A 21 15.94 -11.08 0.96
CA GLY A 21 16.42 -10.83 2.32
C GLY A 21 15.68 -9.69 3.06
N GLN A 22 14.64 -9.12 2.47
CA GLN A 22 13.79 -8.12 3.10
C GLN A 22 12.54 -8.75 3.74
N GLN A 23 11.99 -8.08 4.75
CA GLN A 23 10.78 -8.48 5.46
C GLN A 23 9.72 -7.40 5.29
N ALA A 24 8.53 -7.81 4.85
CA ALA A 24 7.41 -6.93 4.56
C ALA A 24 6.20 -7.23 5.47
N LEU A 25 5.46 -6.20 5.84
CA LEU A 25 4.15 -6.31 6.44
C LEU A 25 3.13 -5.60 5.55
N VAL A 26 2.02 -6.28 5.23
CA VAL A 26 0.92 -5.72 4.43
C VAL A 26 -0.37 -5.77 5.25
N THR A 27 -0.97 -4.61 5.52
CA THR A 27 -2.23 -4.56 6.25
C THR A 27 -3.44 -4.77 5.34
N GLY A 28 -4.49 -5.48 5.85
CA GLY A 28 -5.65 -5.83 5.05
C GLY A 28 -5.28 -6.68 3.83
N ALA A 29 -4.39 -7.65 4.02
CA ALA A 29 -3.76 -8.39 2.94
C ALA A 29 -4.50 -9.68 2.55
N ASN A 30 -5.62 -10.02 3.20
CA ASN A 30 -6.38 -11.24 2.91
C ASN A 30 -7.31 -11.14 1.70
N SER A 31 -7.39 -9.98 1.02
CA SER A 31 -8.22 -9.82 -0.19
C SER A 31 -7.73 -8.66 -1.08
N GLY A 32 -8.29 -8.56 -2.28
CA GLY A 32 -8.13 -7.41 -3.18
C GLY A 32 -6.68 -7.01 -3.45
N ILE A 33 -6.40 -5.72 -3.38
CA ILE A 33 -5.07 -5.16 -3.64
C ILE A 33 -4.05 -5.68 -2.63
N GLY A 34 -4.39 -5.72 -1.33
CA GLY A 34 -3.48 -6.20 -0.30
C GLY A 34 -3.00 -7.63 -0.52
N LYS A 35 -3.92 -8.53 -0.96
CA LYS A 35 -3.58 -9.90 -1.36
C LYS A 35 -2.59 -9.93 -2.52
N ALA A 36 -2.86 -9.18 -3.59
CA ALA A 36 -1.98 -9.14 -4.75
C ALA A 36 -0.60 -8.57 -4.39
N VAL A 37 -0.56 -7.52 -3.54
CA VAL A 37 0.70 -6.95 -3.03
C VAL A 37 1.48 -7.98 -2.21
N ALA A 38 0.81 -8.75 -1.32
CA ALA A 38 1.48 -9.78 -0.54
C ALA A 38 2.16 -10.84 -1.42
N PHE A 39 1.45 -11.36 -2.43
CA PHE A 39 2.04 -12.29 -3.39
C PHE A 39 3.19 -11.66 -4.18
N ALA A 40 3.01 -10.45 -4.71
CA ALA A 40 4.02 -9.80 -5.53
C ALA A 40 5.31 -9.49 -4.75
N LEU A 41 5.20 -9.07 -3.47
CA LEU A 41 6.36 -8.87 -2.60
C LEU A 41 7.08 -10.19 -2.30
N ALA A 42 6.32 -11.28 -2.09
CA ALA A 42 6.89 -12.60 -1.89
C ALA A 42 7.61 -13.13 -3.15
N ASP A 43 7.00 -13.00 -4.32
CA ASP A 43 7.61 -13.36 -5.62
C ASP A 43 8.88 -12.54 -5.88
N ALA A 44 8.91 -11.30 -5.40
CA ALA A 44 10.09 -10.43 -5.46
C ALA A 44 11.16 -10.78 -4.39
N GLY A 45 10.92 -11.77 -3.53
CA GLY A 45 11.89 -12.33 -2.57
C GLY A 45 11.77 -11.85 -1.13
N ALA A 46 10.73 -11.10 -0.79
CA ALA A 46 10.48 -10.71 0.60
C ALA A 46 9.81 -11.83 1.41
N ALA A 47 10.12 -11.92 2.71
CA ALA A 47 9.23 -12.59 3.65
C ALA A 47 8.05 -11.67 3.99
N VAL A 48 6.81 -12.20 4.05
CA VAL A 48 5.61 -11.36 4.11
C VAL A 48 4.71 -11.70 5.30
N ALA A 49 4.45 -10.72 6.14
CA ALA A 49 3.39 -10.78 7.15
C ALA A 49 2.07 -10.30 6.52
N VAL A 50 1.10 -11.19 6.45
CA VAL A 50 -0.24 -11.01 5.89
C VAL A 50 -1.19 -10.64 7.02
N ASN A 51 -1.50 -9.34 7.16
CA ASN A 51 -2.43 -8.92 8.20
C ASN A 51 -3.89 -9.03 7.74
N TYR A 52 -4.75 -9.41 8.66
CA TYR A 52 -6.21 -9.47 8.50
C TYR A 52 -6.94 -9.13 9.80
N VAL A 53 -8.22 -8.75 9.70
CA VAL A 53 -9.12 -8.57 10.86
C VAL A 53 -10.12 -9.72 10.94
N ILE A 54 -10.76 -10.01 9.82
CA ILE A 54 -11.69 -11.13 9.58
C ILE A 54 -11.20 -11.91 8.36
N GLY A 55 -11.62 -13.16 8.21
CA GLY A 55 -11.19 -13.98 7.06
C GLY A 55 -9.83 -14.65 7.31
N GLU A 56 -9.69 -15.35 8.42
CA GLU A 56 -8.48 -16.12 8.76
C GLU A 56 -8.15 -17.16 7.71
N HIS A 57 -9.17 -17.84 7.19
CA HIS A 57 -9.00 -18.87 6.15
C HIS A 57 -8.40 -18.27 4.86
N GLU A 58 -8.86 -17.08 4.44
CA GLU A 58 -8.32 -16.38 3.28
C GLU A 58 -6.89 -15.93 3.50
N ALA A 59 -6.57 -15.44 4.70
CA ALA A 59 -5.20 -15.05 5.06
C ALA A 59 -4.27 -16.28 5.08
N GLN A 60 -4.72 -17.40 5.66
CA GLN A 60 -3.95 -18.64 5.67
C GLN A 60 -3.73 -19.19 4.25
N ALA A 61 -4.75 -19.16 3.39
CA ALA A 61 -4.61 -19.58 2.00
C ALA A 61 -3.55 -18.77 1.23
N ILE A 62 -3.35 -17.49 1.58
CA ILE A 62 -2.27 -16.66 1.00
C ILE A 62 -0.91 -17.12 1.52
N VAL A 63 -0.81 -17.34 2.83
CA VAL A 63 0.42 -17.88 3.45
C VAL A 63 0.81 -19.22 2.83
N ASP A 64 -0.15 -20.12 2.68
CA ASP A 64 0.06 -21.44 2.07
C ASP A 64 0.52 -21.32 0.61
N GLY A 65 -0.12 -20.42 -0.16
CA GLY A 65 0.27 -20.15 -1.55
C GLY A 65 1.69 -19.60 -1.68
N ILE A 66 2.07 -18.63 -0.84
CA ILE A 66 3.43 -18.09 -0.81
C ILE A 66 4.44 -19.17 -0.43
N THR A 67 4.12 -19.99 0.57
CA THR A 67 4.99 -21.06 1.05
C THR A 67 5.16 -22.17 0.01
N ALA A 68 4.07 -22.54 -0.67
CA ALA A 68 4.10 -23.53 -1.76
C ALA A 68 4.97 -23.05 -2.94
N ALA A 69 5.07 -21.74 -3.17
CA ALA A 69 5.96 -21.13 -4.15
C ALA A 69 7.42 -20.99 -3.68
N GLY A 70 7.74 -21.46 -2.46
CA GLY A 70 9.08 -21.38 -1.87
C GLY A 70 9.39 -20.08 -1.12
N GLY A 71 8.41 -19.19 -0.95
CA GLY A 71 8.51 -17.99 -0.15
C GLY A 71 8.30 -18.25 1.34
N ARG A 72 8.39 -17.17 2.14
CA ARG A 72 8.11 -17.21 3.58
C ARG A 72 7.00 -16.22 3.92
N ALA A 73 5.96 -16.68 4.61
CA ALA A 73 4.88 -15.80 5.05
C ALA A 73 4.28 -16.26 6.38
N ILE A 74 3.62 -15.33 7.07
CA ILE A 74 2.80 -15.59 8.26
C ILE A 74 1.49 -14.80 8.18
N ALA A 75 0.44 -15.29 8.82
CA ALA A 75 -0.81 -14.58 8.97
C ALA A 75 -0.90 -13.94 10.35
N LEU A 76 -1.26 -12.65 10.43
CA LEU A 76 -1.35 -11.90 11.69
C LEU A 76 -2.71 -11.21 11.80
N ARG A 77 -3.46 -11.57 12.83
CA ARG A 77 -4.75 -10.93 13.11
C ARG A 77 -4.55 -9.66 13.92
N ALA A 78 -4.94 -8.50 13.34
CA ALA A 78 -4.96 -7.23 14.06
C ALA A 78 -5.87 -6.23 13.36
N ASP A 79 -6.63 -5.46 14.13
CA ASP A 79 -7.34 -4.28 13.65
C ASP A 79 -6.36 -3.11 13.56
N ALA A 80 -6.13 -2.61 12.34
CA ALA A 80 -5.22 -1.50 12.10
C ALA A 80 -5.65 -0.18 12.78
N SER A 81 -6.92 -0.04 13.16
CA SER A 81 -7.43 1.12 13.91
C SER A 81 -7.16 1.08 15.42
N SER A 82 -6.66 -0.06 15.93
CA SER A 82 -6.32 -0.26 17.35
C SER A 82 -4.81 -0.17 17.55
N GLU A 83 -4.36 0.82 18.33
CA GLU A 83 -2.94 1.02 18.65
C GLU A 83 -2.32 -0.23 19.28
N GLU A 84 -2.98 -0.81 20.29
CA GLU A 84 -2.52 -2.02 20.98
C GLU A 84 -2.36 -3.21 20.02
N GLN A 85 -3.35 -3.44 19.14
CA GLN A 85 -3.28 -4.54 18.19
C GLN A 85 -2.21 -4.32 17.11
N VAL A 86 -2.00 -3.07 16.67
CA VAL A 86 -0.90 -2.74 15.76
C VAL A 86 0.46 -2.99 16.42
N GLU A 87 0.66 -2.55 17.66
CA GLU A 87 1.91 -2.80 18.39
C GLU A 87 2.17 -4.31 18.54
N THR A 88 1.18 -5.08 18.97
CA THR A 88 1.27 -6.55 19.08
C THR A 88 1.57 -7.21 17.73
N MET A 89 0.93 -6.76 16.65
CA MET A 89 1.18 -7.28 15.29
C MET A 89 2.64 -7.04 14.85
N PHE A 90 3.17 -5.86 15.12
CA PHE A 90 4.58 -5.56 14.81
C PHE A 90 5.53 -6.40 15.65
N GLU A 91 5.28 -6.57 16.95
CA GLU A 91 6.07 -7.43 17.82
C GLU A 91 6.10 -8.87 17.32
N GLN A 92 4.95 -9.44 16.93
CA GLN A 92 4.84 -10.79 16.37
C GLN A 92 5.60 -10.93 15.05
N ALA A 93 5.46 -9.96 14.13
CA ALA A 93 6.18 -9.96 12.85
C ALA A 93 7.71 -9.89 13.07
N ILE A 94 8.15 -9.05 14.00
CA ILE A 94 9.57 -8.90 14.33
C ILE A 94 10.11 -10.16 15.02
N ALA A 95 9.34 -10.76 15.92
CA ALA A 95 9.74 -12.01 16.60
C ALA A 95 9.93 -13.14 15.58
N GLU A 96 9.04 -13.23 14.58
CA GLU A 96 9.11 -14.26 13.54
C GLU A 96 10.22 -13.99 12.52
N PHE A 97 10.34 -12.76 12.01
CA PHE A 97 11.23 -12.44 10.90
C PHE A 97 12.59 -11.84 11.33
N GLY A 98 12.71 -11.45 12.58
CA GLY A 98 13.88 -10.75 13.14
C GLY A 98 13.83 -9.25 12.99
N THR A 99 13.11 -8.73 12.00
CA THR A 99 12.90 -7.29 11.72
C THR A 99 11.81 -7.09 10.67
N LEU A 100 11.53 -5.82 10.35
CA LEU A 100 10.77 -5.39 9.16
C LEU A 100 11.60 -4.37 8.35
N ASP A 101 11.46 -4.38 7.02
CA ASP A 101 12.10 -3.45 6.08
C ASP A 101 11.07 -2.65 5.28
N ILE A 102 9.89 -3.25 5.05
CA ILE A 102 8.85 -2.72 4.19
C ILE A 102 7.52 -2.81 4.93
N VAL A 103 6.77 -1.71 4.96
CA VAL A 103 5.39 -1.70 5.45
C VAL A 103 4.47 -1.14 4.38
N VAL A 104 3.48 -1.92 3.97
CA VAL A 104 2.40 -1.48 3.08
C VAL A 104 1.15 -1.29 3.92
N ALA A 105 0.85 -0.03 4.25
CA ALA A 105 -0.33 0.36 4.99
C ALA A 105 -1.54 0.42 4.04
N ASN A 106 -2.14 -0.76 3.78
CA ASN A 106 -3.18 -0.94 2.77
C ASN A 106 -4.59 -1.04 3.35
N ALA A 107 -4.77 -1.45 4.61
CA ALA A 107 -6.09 -1.60 5.23
C ALA A 107 -6.97 -0.35 5.00
N GLY A 108 -8.19 -0.58 4.54
CA GLY A 108 -9.13 0.49 4.25
C GLY A 108 -10.55 -0.03 4.00
N LEU A 109 -11.52 0.82 4.23
CA LEU A 109 -12.94 0.53 4.02
C LEU A 109 -13.71 1.79 3.61
N GLN A 110 -14.96 1.58 3.19
CA GLN A 110 -15.93 2.62 2.86
C GLN A 110 -17.19 2.45 3.73
N ARG A 111 -17.84 3.56 4.04
CA ARG A 111 -19.17 3.66 4.69
C ARG A 111 -19.87 4.87 4.12
N ASP A 112 -20.49 4.67 2.96
CA ASP A 112 -21.01 5.73 2.12
C ASP A 112 -22.42 6.16 2.54
N ALA A 113 -22.71 7.45 2.41
CA ALA A 113 -24.03 8.01 2.60
C ALA A 113 -24.11 9.41 1.96
N PRO A 114 -25.30 9.91 1.59
CA PRO A 114 -25.50 11.34 1.34
C PRO A 114 -24.96 12.16 2.50
N PHE A 115 -24.39 13.34 2.20
CA PHE A 115 -23.66 14.11 3.22
C PHE A 115 -24.51 14.45 4.45
N GLU A 116 -25.77 14.84 4.24
CA GLU A 116 -26.73 15.16 5.30
C GLU A 116 -27.15 13.94 6.16
N GLU A 117 -26.97 12.73 5.64
CA GLU A 117 -27.31 11.48 6.34
C GLU A 117 -26.07 10.79 6.93
N LEU A 118 -24.86 11.27 6.60
CA LEU A 118 -23.61 10.67 7.05
C LEU A 118 -23.46 10.81 8.57
N THR A 119 -23.56 9.70 9.27
CA THR A 119 -23.42 9.68 10.72
C THR A 119 -21.98 9.84 11.17
N LEU A 120 -21.81 10.42 12.39
CA LEU A 120 -20.49 10.51 13.02
C LEU A 120 -19.83 9.12 13.22
N ALA A 121 -20.63 8.08 13.46
CA ALA A 121 -20.13 6.71 13.58
C ALA A 121 -19.54 6.19 12.27
N GLN A 122 -20.20 6.41 11.14
CA GLN A 122 -19.68 6.07 9.81
C GLN A 122 -18.41 6.86 9.49
N TRP A 123 -18.43 8.17 9.77
CA TRP A 123 -17.26 9.04 9.63
C TRP A 123 -16.07 8.50 10.44
N ASN A 124 -16.23 8.29 11.73
CA ASN A 124 -15.17 7.82 12.61
C ASN A 124 -14.65 6.44 12.21
N THR A 125 -15.52 5.53 11.78
CA THR A 125 -15.12 4.19 11.31
C THR A 125 -14.15 4.29 10.14
N VAL A 126 -14.45 5.13 9.14
CA VAL A 126 -13.60 5.30 7.96
C VAL A 126 -12.30 6.02 8.32
N ILE A 127 -12.36 7.10 9.08
CA ILE A 127 -11.15 7.84 9.50
C ILE A 127 -10.23 6.96 10.35
N ASN A 128 -10.78 6.20 11.30
CA ASN A 128 -9.99 5.36 12.19
C ASN A 128 -9.24 4.26 11.42
N VAL A 129 -9.90 3.60 10.48
CA VAL A 129 -9.22 2.54 9.71
C VAL A 129 -8.30 3.13 8.64
N ASN A 130 -8.81 4.06 7.80
CA ASN A 130 -8.10 4.50 6.61
C ASN A 130 -6.96 5.48 6.90
N LEU A 131 -7.08 6.34 7.91
CA LEU A 131 -6.12 7.39 8.22
C LEU A 131 -5.36 7.10 9.52
N THR A 132 -6.07 6.93 10.64
CA THR A 132 -5.43 6.64 11.93
C THR A 132 -4.66 5.32 11.86
N GLY A 133 -5.20 4.29 11.21
CA GLY A 133 -4.54 3.00 11.03
C GLY A 133 -3.23 3.11 10.25
N GLN A 134 -3.20 3.91 9.19
CA GLN A 134 -1.94 4.14 8.46
C GLN A 134 -0.92 4.91 9.29
N PHE A 135 -1.36 5.89 10.08
CA PHE A 135 -0.49 6.59 11.03
C PHE A 135 0.12 5.61 12.05
N LEU A 136 -0.68 4.75 12.66
CA LEU A 136 -0.22 3.78 13.65
C LEU A 136 0.81 2.81 13.06
N CYS A 137 0.52 2.26 11.87
CA CYS A 137 1.44 1.36 11.18
C CYS A 137 2.74 2.06 10.75
N ALA A 138 2.64 3.28 10.22
CA ALA A 138 3.83 4.05 9.83
C ALA A 138 4.71 4.37 11.05
N ARG A 139 4.10 4.79 12.17
CA ARG A 139 4.81 5.07 13.41
C ARG A 139 5.53 3.83 13.96
N ALA A 140 4.85 2.67 13.99
CA ALA A 140 5.46 1.41 14.44
C ALA A 140 6.61 0.98 13.51
N ALA A 141 6.43 1.12 12.19
CA ALA A 141 7.48 0.86 11.20
C ALA A 141 8.72 1.72 11.44
N VAL A 142 8.54 3.04 11.61
CA VAL A 142 9.65 3.96 11.85
C VAL A 142 10.42 3.61 13.13
N ARG A 143 9.69 3.28 14.21
CA ARG A 143 10.32 2.84 15.48
C ARG A 143 11.19 1.61 15.27
N GLU A 144 10.72 0.63 14.52
CA GLU A 144 11.49 -0.58 14.20
C GLU A 144 12.69 -0.28 13.30
N PHE A 145 12.52 0.49 12.23
CA PHE A 145 13.62 0.84 11.32
C PHE A 145 14.76 1.55 12.05
N LEU A 146 14.43 2.48 12.94
CA LEU A 146 15.42 3.20 13.76
C LEU A 146 16.05 2.31 14.82
N ARG A 147 15.29 1.41 15.46
CA ARG A 147 15.79 0.47 16.46
C ARG A 147 16.84 -0.49 15.88
N ARG A 148 16.55 -1.04 14.70
CA ARG A 148 17.43 -2.05 14.10
C ARG A 148 18.64 -1.47 13.37
N GLY A 149 18.54 -0.22 12.91
CA GLY A 149 19.59 0.44 12.13
C GLY A 149 19.70 -0.04 10.67
N PRO A 150 20.72 0.39 9.93
CA PRO A 150 20.87 0.11 8.49
C PRO A 150 21.22 -1.34 8.19
N ARG A 151 20.70 -1.85 7.07
CA ARG A 151 20.98 -3.17 6.49
C ARG A 151 21.48 -3.01 5.05
N THR A 152 22.60 -2.34 4.88
CA THR A 152 23.12 -1.89 3.58
C THR A 152 23.40 -3.02 2.58
N VAL A 153 23.64 -4.25 3.07
CA VAL A 153 23.76 -5.43 2.22
C VAL A 153 22.44 -5.93 1.65
N VAL A 154 21.32 -5.47 2.20
CA VAL A 154 19.95 -5.87 1.82
C VAL A 154 19.26 -4.76 1.02
N SER A 155 19.35 -3.52 1.48
CA SER A 155 18.75 -2.34 0.82
C SER A 155 19.50 -1.06 1.21
N ARG A 156 19.49 -0.08 0.31
CA ARG A 156 20.05 1.26 0.57
C ARG A 156 19.22 2.04 1.58
N ALA A 157 17.89 1.92 1.49
CA ALA A 157 17.00 2.59 2.41
C ALA A 157 17.03 1.93 3.80
N LEU A 158 16.97 2.74 4.85
CA LEU A 158 16.78 2.25 6.22
C LEU A 158 15.44 1.52 6.36
N GLY A 159 14.42 1.95 5.64
CA GLY A 159 13.09 1.32 5.58
C GLY A 159 12.22 1.97 4.54
N LYS A 160 11.13 1.30 4.16
CA LYS A 160 10.17 1.79 3.17
C LYS A 160 8.76 1.66 3.70
N ILE A 161 7.99 2.73 3.56
CA ILE A 161 6.56 2.77 3.88
C ILE A 161 5.79 3.11 2.61
N ILE A 162 4.79 2.31 2.28
CA ILE A 162 3.89 2.53 1.15
C ILE A 162 2.48 2.74 1.72
N CYS A 163 1.96 3.94 1.55
CA CYS A 163 0.61 4.32 2.00
C CYS A 163 -0.39 4.06 0.87
N MET A 164 -1.38 3.21 1.09
CA MET A 164 -2.44 2.96 0.10
C MET A 164 -3.48 4.07 0.17
N SER A 165 -3.40 4.98 -0.78
CA SER A 165 -4.36 6.07 -0.97
C SER A 165 -5.45 5.69 -1.98
N SER A 166 -5.85 6.61 -2.82
CA SER A 166 -6.84 6.49 -3.89
C SER A 166 -6.74 7.70 -4.80
N VAL A 167 -7.26 7.62 -6.02
CA VAL A 167 -7.53 8.82 -6.85
C VAL A 167 -8.36 9.86 -6.09
N HIS A 168 -9.14 9.44 -5.10
CA HIS A 168 -9.96 10.31 -4.26
C HIS A 168 -9.18 11.09 -3.19
N GLU A 169 -7.86 11.04 -3.21
CA GLU A 169 -7.03 12.02 -2.49
C GLU A 169 -7.02 13.39 -3.19
N VAL A 170 -7.33 13.42 -4.51
CA VAL A 170 -7.37 14.63 -5.34
C VAL A 170 -8.69 14.83 -6.08
N ILE A 171 -9.46 13.76 -6.37
CA ILE A 171 -10.76 13.83 -7.04
C ILE A 171 -11.87 13.74 -5.98
N PRO A 172 -12.77 14.74 -5.88
CA PRO A 172 -13.92 14.64 -5.00
C PRO A 172 -14.87 13.53 -5.46
N TRP A 173 -15.60 12.95 -4.50
CA TRP A 173 -16.59 11.90 -4.77
C TRP A 173 -17.85 12.13 -3.93
N ALA A 174 -18.95 12.49 -4.59
CA ALA A 174 -20.24 12.72 -3.92
C ALA A 174 -20.70 11.43 -3.20
N GLY A 175 -21.24 11.58 -1.99
CA GLY A 175 -21.66 10.46 -1.15
C GLY A 175 -20.52 9.76 -0.38
N HIS A 176 -19.26 10.18 -0.55
CA HIS A 176 -18.09 9.54 0.01
C HIS A 176 -17.18 10.51 0.78
N ALA A 177 -17.78 11.48 1.47
CA ALA A 177 -17.06 12.58 2.13
C ALA A 177 -16.01 12.07 3.15
N ASN A 178 -16.35 11.06 3.96
CA ASN A 178 -15.45 10.43 4.92
C ASN A 178 -14.27 9.73 4.22
N TYR A 179 -14.54 9.00 3.14
CA TYR A 179 -13.50 8.29 2.38
C TYR A 179 -12.54 9.27 1.70
N ALA A 180 -13.06 10.26 0.95
CA ALA A 180 -12.23 11.26 0.28
C ALA A 180 -11.38 12.05 1.30
N ALA A 181 -11.98 12.49 2.43
CA ALA A 181 -11.26 13.15 3.50
C ALA A 181 -10.14 12.26 4.08
N SER A 182 -10.42 10.96 4.29
CA SER A 182 -9.40 10.03 4.79
C SER A 182 -8.22 9.90 3.82
N LYS A 183 -8.49 9.83 2.50
CA LYS A 183 -7.44 9.67 1.48
C LYS A 183 -6.64 10.95 1.24
N GLY A 184 -7.28 12.12 1.27
CA GLY A 184 -6.59 13.41 1.32
C GLY A 184 -5.70 13.55 2.56
N GLY A 185 -6.19 13.08 3.72
CA GLY A 185 -5.41 13.00 4.96
C GLY A 185 -4.20 12.07 4.83
N VAL A 186 -4.37 10.89 4.22
CA VAL A 186 -3.26 9.94 3.95
C VAL A 186 -2.20 10.57 3.06
N MET A 187 -2.59 11.27 1.99
CA MET A 187 -1.65 11.98 1.12
C MET A 187 -0.80 12.97 1.90
N MET A 188 -1.41 13.80 2.73
CA MET A 188 -0.68 14.82 3.50
C MET A 188 0.16 14.21 4.63
N LEU A 189 -0.35 13.18 5.32
CA LEU A 189 0.42 12.41 6.30
C LEU A 189 1.68 11.82 5.65
N MET A 190 1.52 11.13 4.52
CA MET A 190 2.60 10.53 3.75
C MET A 190 3.69 11.56 3.38
N LYS A 191 3.31 12.69 2.81
CA LYS A 191 4.24 13.77 2.42
C LYS A 191 4.98 14.36 3.62
N THR A 192 4.28 14.57 4.74
CA THR A 192 4.86 15.15 5.95
C THR A 192 5.92 14.21 6.54
N ILE A 193 5.57 12.94 6.73
CA ILE A 193 6.54 11.98 7.31
C ILE A 193 7.66 11.62 6.32
N ALA A 194 7.42 11.67 5.00
CA ALA A 194 8.47 11.52 4.00
C ALA A 194 9.54 12.60 4.12
N GLN A 195 9.11 13.86 4.27
CA GLN A 195 10.01 15.00 4.46
C GLN A 195 10.82 14.87 5.76
N GLU A 196 10.15 14.53 6.86
CA GLU A 196 10.78 14.41 8.19
C GLU A 196 11.80 13.27 8.24
N LEU A 197 11.50 12.15 7.56
CA LEU A 197 12.29 10.92 7.68
C LEU A 197 13.37 10.76 6.59
N ALA A 198 13.32 11.54 5.52
CA ALA A 198 14.31 11.48 4.43
C ALA A 198 15.76 11.59 4.92
N PRO A 199 16.13 12.50 5.85
CA PRO A 199 17.51 12.57 6.37
C PRO A 199 17.97 11.30 7.11
N ARG A 200 17.03 10.43 7.48
CA ARG A 200 17.30 9.14 8.15
C ARG A 200 17.34 7.97 7.17
N GLY A 201 17.22 8.22 5.87
CA GLY A 201 17.20 7.17 4.84
C GLY A 201 15.93 6.34 4.82
N ILE A 202 14.82 6.82 5.37
CA ILE A 202 13.51 6.16 5.29
C ILE A 202 12.71 6.79 4.15
N ARG A 203 12.21 5.96 3.23
CA ARG A 203 11.37 6.41 2.12
C ARG A 203 9.90 6.16 2.45
N VAL A 204 9.06 7.15 2.17
CA VAL A 204 7.61 7.06 2.34
C VAL A 204 6.94 7.56 1.07
N ASN A 205 6.14 6.70 0.44
CA ASN A 205 5.45 7.02 -0.81
C ASN A 205 4.00 6.54 -0.75
N GLY A 206 3.16 7.09 -1.60
CA GLY A 206 1.76 6.72 -1.76
C GLY A 206 1.53 5.93 -3.04
N LEU A 207 0.57 5.02 -3.00
CA LEU A 207 -0.08 4.44 -4.17
C LEU A 207 -1.53 4.90 -4.18
N ALA A 208 -1.98 5.45 -5.31
CA ALA A 208 -3.35 5.91 -5.51
C ALA A 208 -4.02 5.13 -6.65
N PRO A 209 -4.64 3.98 -6.33
CA PRO A 209 -5.39 3.23 -7.31
C PRO A 209 -6.63 4.01 -7.78
N GLY A 210 -6.94 3.87 -9.08
CA GLY A 210 -8.23 4.20 -9.64
C GLY A 210 -9.21 3.03 -9.49
N ALA A 211 -10.13 2.92 -10.46
CA ALA A 211 -11.06 1.80 -10.53
C ALA A 211 -10.32 0.48 -10.69
N THR A 212 -10.20 -0.28 -9.61
CA THR A 212 -9.54 -1.59 -9.55
C THR A 212 -10.53 -2.66 -9.13
N ARG A 213 -10.51 -3.83 -9.78
CA ARG A 213 -11.41 -4.95 -9.52
C ARG A 213 -11.14 -5.57 -8.15
N THR A 214 -11.96 -5.22 -7.16
CA THR A 214 -11.81 -5.67 -5.78
C THR A 214 -13.18 -5.93 -5.14
N PRO A 215 -13.26 -6.69 -4.04
CA PRO A 215 -14.52 -6.91 -3.33
C PRO A 215 -15.20 -5.63 -2.83
N ILE A 216 -14.44 -4.58 -2.52
CA ILE A 216 -14.96 -3.34 -1.95
C ILE A 216 -15.84 -2.55 -2.93
N ASN A 217 -15.60 -2.69 -4.24
CA ASN A 217 -16.29 -1.93 -5.29
C ASN A 217 -17.05 -2.81 -6.29
N THR A 218 -17.44 -4.03 -5.90
CA THR A 218 -18.11 -5.00 -6.78
C THR A 218 -19.33 -4.40 -7.50
N ALA A 219 -20.11 -3.58 -6.82
CA ALA A 219 -21.30 -2.93 -7.41
C ALA A 219 -20.97 -2.04 -8.62
N ALA A 220 -19.75 -1.48 -8.69
CA ALA A 220 -19.35 -0.58 -9.76
C ALA A 220 -19.02 -1.29 -11.09
N TRP A 221 -18.89 -2.62 -11.10
CA TRP A 221 -18.46 -3.37 -12.29
C TRP A 221 -19.16 -4.73 -12.49
N SER A 222 -20.09 -5.10 -11.60
CA SER A 222 -20.70 -6.44 -11.63
C SER A 222 -21.80 -6.60 -12.69
N THR A 223 -22.29 -5.51 -13.28
CA THR A 223 -23.22 -5.55 -14.41
C THR A 223 -22.64 -4.84 -15.64
N PRO A 224 -23.08 -5.19 -16.87
CA PRO A 224 -22.62 -4.48 -18.07
C PRO A 224 -22.85 -2.97 -18.00
N GLU A 225 -24.00 -2.52 -17.50
CA GLU A 225 -24.36 -1.11 -17.41
C GLU A 225 -23.45 -0.37 -16.40
N ALA A 226 -23.17 -0.99 -15.25
CA ALA A 226 -22.26 -0.43 -14.25
C ALA A 226 -20.83 -0.36 -14.79
N TYR A 227 -20.39 -1.42 -15.46
CA TYR A 227 -19.08 -1.48 -16.11
C TYR A 227 -18.92 -0.38 -17.18
N ASP A 228 -19.91 -0.23 -18.08
CA ASP A 228 -19.89 0.79 -19.11
C ASP A 228 -19.89 2.21 -18.53
N ALA A 229 -20.66 2.43 -17.44
CA ALA A 229 -20.64 3.71 -16.72
C ALA A 229 -19.26 4.00 -16.13
N LEU A 230 -18.62 2.97 -15.53
CA LEU A 230 -17.27 3.10 -14.98
C LEU A 230 -16.24 3.39 -16.09
N MET A 231 -16.34 2.73 -17.26
CA MET A 231 -15.41 2.91 -18.38
C MET A 231 -15.47 4.30 -19.01
N ARG A 232 -16.53 5.06 -18.78
CA ARG A 232 -16.55 6.50 -19.16
C ARG A 232 -15.58 7.34 -18.34
N LEU A 233 -15.29 6.91 -17.09
CA LEU A 233 -14.40 7.62 -16.18
C LEU A 233 -12.93 7.17 -16.32
N VAL A 234 -12.65 6.09 -17.06
CA VAL A 234 -11.30 5.53 -17.20
C VAL A 234 -10.82 5.68 -18.65
N PRO A 235 -9.92 6.63 -18.97
CA PRO A 235 -9.42 6.82 -20.32
C PRO A 235 -8.79 5.58 -20.95
N TYR A 236 -8.13 4.73 -20.15
CA TYR A 236 -7.48 3.50 -20.63
C TYR A 236 -8.47 2.37 -21.01
N LYS A 237 -9.79 2.57 -20.78
CA LYS A 237 -10.91 1.72 -21.22
C LYS A 237 -10.84 0.26 -20.70
N ARG A 238 -10.21 0.06 -19.59
CA ARG A 238 -10.34 -1.18 -18.79
C ARG A 238 -10.34 -0.85 -17.29
N ILE A 239 -10.98 -1.70 -16.52
CA ILE A 239 -10.79 -1.70 -15.07
C ILE A 239 -9.37 -2.18 -14.75
N GLY A 240 -8.72 -1.59 -13.74
CA GLY A 240 -7.46 -2.08 -13.22
C GLY A 240 -7.64 -3.42 -12.50
N GLU A 241 -6.61 -4.25 -12.55
CA GLU A 241 -6.55 -5.47 -11.75
C GLU A 241 -5.65 -5.22 -10.51
N PRO A 242 -5.85 -5.93 -9.40
CA PRO A 242 -4.98 -5.81 -8.22
C PRO A 242 -3.50 -5.92 -8.53
N ASP A 243 -3.13 -6.72 -9.53
CA ASP A 243 -1.74 -6.90 -9.98
C ASP A 243 -1.14 -5.63 -10.62
N ASP A 244 -1.95 -4.75 -11.21
CA ASP A 244 -1.45 -3.47 -11.73
C ASP A 244 -0.90 -2.61 -10.59
N VAL A 245 -1.57 -2.62 -9.43
CA VAL A 245 -1.15 -1.91 -8.22
C VAL A 245 0.01 -2.63 -7.52
N ALA A 246 -0.04 -3.96 -7.48
CA ALA A 246 0.96 -4.77 -6.80
C ALA A 246 2.37 -4.61 -7.43
N ARG A 247 2.46 -4.54 -8.76
CA ARG A 247 3.73 -4.27 -9.45
C ARG A 247 4.32 -2.90 -9.08
N ALA A 248 3.48 -1.88 -8.97
CA ALA A 248 3.91 -0.56 -8.52
C ALA A 248 4.40 -0.59 -7.06
N ALA A 249 3.74 -1.38 -6.19
CA ALA A 249 4.18 -1.58 -4.82
C ALA A 249 5.57 -2.24 -4.74
N VAL A 250 5.84 -3.27 -5.54
CA VAL A 250 7.18 -3.90 -5.62
C VAL A 250 8.24 -2.90 -6.05
N TRP A 251 7.96 -2.09 -7.08
CA TRP A 251 8.89 -1.06 -7.53
C TRP A 251 9.19 -0.03 -6.44
N LEU A 252 8.17 0.49 -5.75
CA LEU A 252 8.35 1.42 -4.64
C LEU A 252 9.08 0.80 -3.44
N ALA A 253 8.93 -0.51 -3.23
CA ALA A 253 9.63 -1.25 -2.19
C ALA A 253 11.09 -1.56 -2.53
N SER A 254 11.45 -1.57 -3.81
CA SER A 254 12.79 -1.91 -4.29
C SER A 254 13.76 -0.71 -4.28
N ASP A 255 15.05 -0.99 -4.43
CA ASP A 255 16.07 0.04 -4.59
C ASP A 255 16.04 0.69 -5.99
N ASP A 256 15.25 0.18 -6.95
CA ASP A 256 15.04 0.82 -8.26
C ASP A 256 14.32 2.16 -8.15
N SER A 257 13.62 2.38 -7.04
CA SER A 257 12.97 3.64 -6.70
C SER A 257 13.70 4.41 -5.57
N ASP A 258 15.00 4.19 -5.39
CA ASP A 258 15.77 4.71 -4.24
C ASP A 258 15.67 6.23 -4.08
N TYR A 259 15.66 6.98 -5.20
CA TYR A 259 15.55 8.45 -5.17
C TYR A 259 14.11 8.96 -5.23
N VAL A 260 13.10 8.09 -5.03
CA VAL A 260 11.68 8.42 -5.02
C VAL A 260 11.17 8.47 -3.58
N ASN A 261 10.79 9.67 -3.12
CA ASN A 261 10.28 9.89 -1.76
C ASN A 261 9.24 11.02 -1.73
N GLY A 262 8.16 10.83 -0.99
CA GLY A 262 7.08 11.80 -0.83
C GLY A 262 6.16 11.94 -2.05
N VAL A 263 6.17 10.98 -2.98
CA VAL A 263 5.32 10.99 -4.18
C VAL A 263 4.11 10.09 -3.98
N THR A 264 2.98 10.48 -4.52
CA THR A 264 1.87 9.56 -4.80
C THR A 264 1.96 9.09 -6.25
N LEU A 265 2.11 7.79 -6.46
CA LEU A 265 2.03 7.17 -7.77
C LEU A 265 0.58 6.76 -8.06
N PHE A 266 -0.04 7.41 -9.03
CA PHE A 266 -1.38 7.07 -9.49
C PHE A 266 -1.31 5.83 -10.40
N VAL A 267 -2.13 4.82 -10.08
CA VAL A 267 -2.28 3.58 -10.84
C VAL A 267 -3.77 3.48 -11.22
N ASP A 268 -4.19 4.28 -12.17
CA ASP A 268 -5.59 4.66 -12.34
C ASP A 268 -6.11 4.61 -13.80
N GLY A 269 -5.29 4.21 -14.75
CA GLY A 269 -5.66 4.21 -16.18
C GLY A 269 -6.01 5.61 -16.72
N GLY A 270 -5.48 6.66 -16.08
CA GLY A 270 -5.74 8.05 -16.43
C GLY A 270 -7.02 8.63 -15.82
N MET A 271 -7.63 7.99 -14.85
CA MET A 271 -8.89 8.43 -14.22
C MET A 271 -8.77 9.82 -13.56
N THR A 272 -7.58 10.23 -13.13
CA THR A 272 -7.31 11.57 -12.59
C THR A 272 -7.13 12.67 -13.64
N LEU A 273 -7.05 12.31 -14.93
CA LEU A 273 -6.97 13.30 -16.01
C LEU A 273 -8.35 13.90 -16.26
N TYR A 274 -8.36 15.19 -16.65
CA TYR A 274 -9.63 15.85 -16.93
C TYR A 274 -10.27 15.27 -18.19
N PRO A 275 -11.46 14.64 -18.12
CA PRO A 275 -12.01 13.84 -19.22
C PRO A 275 -12.40 14.65 -20.46
N GLU A 276 -12.81 15.91 -20.28
CA GLU A 276 -13.28 16.76 -21.39
C GLU A 276 -12.17 17.08 -22.40
N PHE A 277 -10.91 17.03 -22.01
CA PHE A 277 -9.79 17.21 -22.93
C PHE A 277 -9.45 15.96 -23.76
N ALA A 278 -10.13 14.84 -23.53
CA ALA A 278 -9.95 13.62 -24.32
C ALA A 278 -10.39 13.82 -25.78
N ASP A 279 -11.34 14.70 -26.01
CA ASP A 279 -11.92 15.01 -27.34
C ASP A 279 -11.43 16.35 -27.92
N GLY A 280 -10.35 16.91 -27.36
CA GLY A 280 -9.70 18.12 -27.86
C GLY A 280 -10.14 19.45 -27.22
N GLY A 281 -11.00 19.39 -26.23
CA GLY A 281 -11.47 20.53 -25.46
C GLY A 281 -12.63 21.27 -26.05
#